data_56999914b65606c286b41d5e8ac69862
#
_entry.id   56999914b65606c286b41d5e8ac69862
#
_cell.length_a   1.000
_cell.length_b   1.000
_cell.length_c   1.000
_cell.angle_alpha   90.00
_cell.angle_beta   90.00
_cell.angle_gamma   90.00
#
_symmetry.space_group_name_H-M   'P 1'
#
loop_
_entity.id
_entity.type
_entity.pdbx_description
1 polymer ?
#
loop_
_entity_poly.entity_id
_entity_poly.type
_entity_poly.pdbx_seq_one_letter_code
_entity_poly.pdbx_strand_id
1 'polypeptide(L)'
;MSSVDFTWLIGGPQGSGVESAANIFSKVCAEMGYQIFGKREFYSNIKGEHSYFTVRVADKKIHSNVNDVTLMTSFDAETLFRHHEEVMSGGGIIYDSDLEETKTDAVNTLDAPFKERLHKKLELKNKPFTIAGILEIAKENGVKLFPVSFRSILETLSEETENPRLKGLVRMFNVIGVSLSLGLVKMPPDTLQETIESIFSKKPEIAKINQQTANYSYNFATAKFESFNYTLPRTEKESGTILVQGYQGTALGKMASGCRFQPYYPITPASDESVYLETNEILEIIDDRPGSTAVIQTEDEISAMGMAIGGALTGTRSATCTSGPGFALMTEMLGWAGMNEVPVVITNYQRSGPSTGLPTRHGQDDLLFSVYAGHGDFPKIVYASGEIEESFYDTGNCFNYADIFQVPVIHMMDKFHASSVITCKRFDPQKISINRGKLLEKVDDGYRRFELTEDGVSPRSRLGMDNGIFWNTGDESDESGHISEDPI
;
A
#
# COMPACT_ATOMS: atom_id res chain seq x y z
N MET A 1 -13.82 31.03 5.53
CA MET A 1 -14.11 29.73 6.11
C MET A 1 -12.82 29.24 6.76
N SER A 2 -12.85 28.63 7.94
CA SER A 2 -11.66 28.01 8.52
C SER A 2 -11.19 26.87 7.63
N SER A 3 -9.88 26.73 7.43
CA SER A 3 -9.28 25.61 6.68
C SER A 3 -9.71 24.29 7.31
N VAL A 4 -10.13 23.35 6.49
CA VAL A 4 -10.48 21.99 6.93
C VAL A 4 -9.21 21.19 7.11
N ASP A 5 -9.01 20.63 8.30
CA ASP A 5 -7.99 19.63 8.60
C ASP A 5 -8.62 18.64 9.60
N PHE A 6 -8.96 17.46 9.14
CA PHE A 6 -9.77 16.48 9.86
C PHE A 6 -9.11 15.12 9.75
N THR A 7 -8.95 14.43 10.88
CA THR A 7 -8.36 13.09 10.92
C THR A 7 -9.37 12.08 11.46
N TRP A 8 -9.65 11.08 10.66
CA TRP A 8 -10.47 9.93 11.03
C TRP A 8 -9.60 8.70 11.27
N LEU A 9 -9.81 8.05 12.40
CA LEU A 9 -9.21 6.76 12.73
C LEU A 9 -10.31 5.69 12.79
N ILE A 10 -10.08 4.57 12.12
CA ILE A 10 -10.92 3.39 12.24
C ILE A 10 -10.05 2.19 12.63
N GLY A 11 -10.53 1.40 13.60
CA GLY A 11 -9.78 0.24 14.07
C GLY A 11 -10.67 -0.94 14.43
N GLY A 12 -10.05 -2.12 14.41
CA GLY A 12 -10.67 -3.41 14.72
C GLY A 12 -9.76 -4.58 14.40
N PRO A 13 -10.25 -5.82 14.61
CA PRO A 13 -9.44 -7.01 14.33
C PRO A 13 -9.14 -7.15 12.84
N GLN A 14 -7.96 -7.65 12.49
CA GLN A 14 -7.59 -7.97 11.11
C GLN A 14 -8.65 -8.90 10.48
N GLY A 15 -9.18 -8.49 9.33
CA GLY A 15 -10.29 -9.18 8.64
C GLY A 15 -11.69 -8.68 9.00
N SER A 16 -11.85 -7.71 9.91
CA SER A 16 -13.14 -7.07 10.22
C SER A 16 -13.61 -6.04 9.18
N GLY A 17 -12.77 -5.73 8.18
CA GLY A 17 -13.09 -4.78 7.12
C GLY A 17 -12.66 -3.33 7.39
N VAL A 18 -11.69 -3.11 8.28
CA VAL A 18 -11.07 -1.80 8.55
C VAL A 18 -10.59 -1.14 7.26
N GLU A 19 -9.85 -1.86 6.43
CA GLU A 19 -9.34 -1.36 5.15
C GLU A 19 -10.48 -1.01 4.17
N SER A 20 -11.52 -1.86 4.11
CA SER A 20 -12.68 -1.59 3.25
C SER A 20 -13.43 -0.32 3.67
N ALA A 21 -13.59 -0.12 4.99
CA ALA A 21 -14.21 1.10 5.53
C ALA A 21 -13.35 2.34 5.23
N ALA A 22 -12.03 2.24 5.42
CA ALA A 22 -11.10 3.34 5.12
C ALA A 22 -11.10 3.69 3.62
N ASN A 23 -11.19 2.68 2.74
CA ASN A 23 -11.31 2.90 1.30
C ASN A 23 -12.62 3.61 0.93
N ILE A 24 -13.76 3.20 1.51
CA ILE A 24 -15.06 3.89 1.29
C ILE A 24 -14.95 5.34 1.78
N PHE A 25 -14.47 5.57 3.00
CA PHE A 25 -14.33 6.92 3.57
C PHE A 25 -13.43 7.81 2.71
N SER A 26 -12.25 7.30 2.33
CA SER A 26 -11.29 8.04 1.51
C SER A 26 -11.85 8.38 0.13
N LYS A 27 -12.57 7.45 -0.51
CA LYS A 27 -13.21 7.70 -1.81
C LYS A 27 -14.31 8.74 -1.71
N VAL A 28 -15.19 8.65 -0.70
CA VAL A 28 -16.25 9.64 -0.47
C VAL A 28 -15.62 11.03 -0.27
N CYS A 29 -14.60 11.15 0.58
CA CYS A 29 -13.94 12.43 0.82
C CYS A 29 -13.23 12.96 -0.44
N ALA A 30 -12.57 12.11 -1.22
CA ALA A 30 -11.93 12.50 -2.49
C ALA A 30 -12.96 12.97 -3.53
N GLU A 31 -14.12 12.29 -3.64
CA GLU A 31 -15.23 12.70 -4.52
C GLU A 31 -15.85 14.03 -4.08
N MET A 32 -15.78 14.35 -2.80
CA MET A 32 -16.20 15.64 -2.24
C MET A 32 -15.19 16.77 -2.45
N GLY A 33 -14.04 16.49 -3.09
CA GLY A 33 -13.01 17.46 -3.43
C GLY A 33 -11.90 17.63 -2.40
N TYR A 34 -11.84 16.78 -1.38
CA TYR A 34 -10.80 16.86 -0.36
C TYR A 34 -9.50 16.17 -0.79
N GLN A 35 -8.40 16.68 -0.26
CA GLN A 35 -7.11 16.04 -0.28
C GLN A 35 -7.02 15.00 0.82
N ILE A 36 -6.50 13.83 0.51
CA ILE A 36 -6.45 12.66 1.38
C ILE A 36 -5.00 12.24 1.62
N PHE A 37 -4.69 11.92 2.86
CA PHE A 37 -3.51 11.15 3.24
C PHE A 37 -3.95 10.05 4.20
N GLY A 38 -3.94 8.81 3.73
CA GLY A 38 -4.30 7.64 4.52
C GLY A 38 -3.08 6.82 4.92
N LYS A 39 -3.08 6.32 6.15
CA LYS A 39 -2.03 5.46 6.70
C LYS A 39 -2.65 4.18 7.26
N ARG A 40 -2.26 3.03 6.69
CA ARG A 40 -2.64 1.71 7.20
C ARG A 40 -1.60 1.17 8.17
N GLU A 41 -2.07 0.72 9.34
CA GLU A 41 -1.25 0.03 10.31
C GLU A 41 -1.94 -1.27 10.77
N PHE A 42 -1.14 -2.31 10.95
CA PHE A 42 -1.60 -3.60 11.45
C PHE A 42 -0.47 -4.29 12.21
N TYR A 43 -0.82 -5.10 13.23
CA TYR A 43 0.20 -5.76 14.04
C TYR A 43 0.67 -7.08 13.43
N SER A 44 -0.19 -7.75 12.68
CA SER A 44 0.13 -8.99 11.98
C SER A 44 -0.80 -9.18 10.78
N ASN A 45 -0.38 -9.99 9.80
CA ASN A 45 -1.26 -10.49 8.75
C ASN A 45 -2.21 -11.61 9.28
N ILE A 46 -2.02 -12.05 10.52
CA ILE A 46 -2.88 -13.06 11.15
C ILE A 46 -4.24 -12.45 11.42
N LYS A 47 -5.30 -13.18 11.03
CA LYS A 47 -6.67 -12.77 11.26
C LYS A 47 -6.96 -12.66 12.76
N GLY A 48 -7.56 -11.56 13.17
CA GLY A 48 -7.91 -11.28 14.57
C GLY A 48 -6.93 -10.36 15.30
N GLU A 49 -5.71 -10.20 14.82
CA GLU A 49 -4.77 -9.22 15.37
C GLU A 49 -5.20 -7.78 15.07
N HIS A 50 -4.71 -6.84 15.88
CA HIS A 50 -5.10 -5.44 15.77
C HIS A 50 -4.73 -4.80 14.44
N SER A 51 -5.69 -4.10 13.83
CA SER A 51 -5.53 -3.33 12.60
C SER A 51 -6.26 -2.00 12.72
N TYR A 52 -5.64 -0.93 12.23
CA TYR A 52 -6.29 0.37 12.19
C TYR A 52 -5.84 1.17 10.96
N PHE A 53 -6.64 2.13 10.59
CA PHE A 53 -6.39 3.02 9.47
C PHE A 53 -6.66 4.46 9.89
N THR A 54 -5.72 5.34 9.63
CA THR A 54 -5.88 6.78 9.86
C THR A 54 -6.01 7.49 8.52
N VAL A 55 -7.05 8.31 8.35
CA VAL A 55 -7.31 9.08 7.13
C VAL A 55 -7.36 10.56 7.49
N ARG A 56 -6.37 11.32 7.06
CA ARG A 56 -6.37 12.78 7.13
C ARG A 56 -7.05 13.36 5.90
N VAL A 57 -7.94 14.31 6.12
CA VAL A 57 -8.78 14.96 5.11
C VAL A 57 -8.55 16.47 5.21
N ALA A 58 -8.18 17.13 4.12
CA ALA A 58 -7.94 18.58 4.12
C ALA A 58 -8.44 19.25 2.83
N ASP A 59 -8.70 20.54 2.90
CA ASP A 59 -9.06 21.38 1.76
C ASP A 59 -7.84 21.92 0.98
N LYS A 60 -6.63 21.51 1.37
CA LYS A 60 -5.36 21.85 0.73
C LYS A 60 -4.48 20.60 0.59
N LYS A 61 -3.49 20.64 -0.31
CA LYS A 61 -2.53 19.53 -0.48
C LYS A 61 -1.82 19.21 0.85
N ILE A 62 -1.78 17.94 1.17
CA ILE A 62 -1.14 17.38 2.37
C ILE A 62 -0.18 16.26 1.97
N HIS A 63 0.94 16.14 2.71
CA HIS A 63 2.01 15.17 2.40
C HIS A 63 2.26 14.18 3.54
N SER A 64 1.48 14.25 4.63
CA SER A 64 1.68 13.39 5.80
C SER A 64 0.39 13.21 6.60
N ASN A 65 0.36 12.16 7.41
CA ASN A 65 -0.59 12.03 8.51
C ASN A 65 -0.22 12.94 9.69
N VAL A 66 -1.15 13.07 10.63
CA VAL A 66 -0.96 13.70 11.95
C VAL A 66 -1.40 12.71 13.03
N ASN A 67 -0.92 12.89 14.25
CA ASN A 67 -1.26 12.02 15.37
C ASN A 67 -2.59 12.38 16.05
N ASP A 68 -3.00 13.65 15.95
CA ASP A 68 -4.26 14.11 16.54
C ASP A 68 -5.46 13.60 15.75
N VAL A 69 -6.28 12.77 16.38
CA VAL A 69 -7.49 12.19 15.79
C VAL A 69 -8.70 13.05 16.10
N THR A 70 -9.43 13.47 15.06
CA THR A 70 -10.65 14.26 15.22
C THR A 70 -11.86 13.36 15.50
N LEU A 71 -11.95 12.21 14.81
CA LEU A 71 -13.03 11.24 15.01
C LEU A 71 -12.45 9.82 14.96
N MET A 72 -12.69 9.04 16.00
CA MET A 72 -12.37 7.61 16.04
C MET A 72 -13.61 6.77 15.89
N THR A 73 -13.52 5.68 15.11
CA THR A 73 -14.56 4.66 14.99
C THR A 73 -13.94 3.30 15.34
N SER A 74 -14.51 2.65 16.33
CA SER A 74 -13.97 1.38 16.84
C SER A 74 -14.94 0.22 16.64
N PHE A 75 -14.39 -0.91 16.16
CA PHE A 75 -15.13 -2.17 16.03
C PHE A 75 -14.91 -3.12 17.21
N ASP A 76 -13.92 -2.85 18.06
CA ASP A 76 -13.55 -3.73 19.16
C ASP A 76 -13.00 -2.98 20.38
N ALA A 77 -12.85 -3.72 21.47
CA ALA A 77 -12.29 -3.18 22.72
C ALA A 77 -10.81 -2.82 22.62
N GLU A 78 -10.03 -3.54 21.81
CA GLU A 78 -8.59 -3.29 21.66
C GLU A 78 -8.32 -1.92 21.06
N THR A 79 -9.04 -1.55 20.01
CA THR A 79 -8.94 -0.22 19.40
C THR A 79 -9.23 0.88 20.41
N LEU A 80 -10.28 0.72 21.22
CA LEU A 80 -10.62 1.69 22.25
C LEU A 80 -9.51 1.82 23.28
N PHE A 81 -8.99 0.71 23.81
CA PHE A 81 -7.90 0.74 24.79
C PHE A 81 -6.63 1.38 24.23
N ARG A 82 -6.28 1.12 22.96
CA ARG A 82 -5.02 1.62 22.36
C ARG A 82 -5.08 3.08 21.95
N HIS A 83 -6.22 3.54 21.39
CA HIS A 83 -6.26 4.80 20.64
C HIS A 83 -7.13 5.90 21.25
N HIS A 84 -7.81 5.66 22.39
CA HIS A 84 -8.67 6.69 23.01
C HIS A 84 -7.92 7.99 23.35
N GLU A 85 -6.64 7.92 23.64
CA GLU A 85 -5.81 9.07 23.97
C GLU A 85 -5.38 9.91 22.76
N GLU A 86 -5.43 9.33 21.55
CA GLU A 86 -5.11 10.02 20.32
C GLU A 86 -6.25 10.97 19.88
N VAL A 87 -7.46 10.79 20.46
CA VAL A 87 -8.59 11.66 20.15
C VAL A 87 -8.46 12.99 20.84
N MET A 88 -8.36 14.06 20.04
CA MET A 88 -8.19 15.42 20.52
C MET A 88 -9.39 15.95 21.31
N SER A 89 -9.18 16.93 22.17
CA SER A 89 -10.29 17.64 22.85
C SER A 89 -11.22 18.28 21.82
N GLY A 90 -12.54 18.09 22.01
CA GLY A 90 -13.56 18.46 21.03
C GLY A 90 -13.79 17.43 19.90
N GLY A 91 -12.93 16.42 19.82
CA GLY A 91 -13.09 15.26 18.94
C GLY A 91 -14.18 14.31 19.40
N GLY A 92 -14.30 13.16 18.74
CA GLY A 92 -15.35 12.18 19.03
C GLY A 92 -14.94 10.72 18.90
N ILE A 93 -15.63 9.84 19.62
CA ILE A 93 -15.47 8.39 19.56
C ILE A 93 -16.81 7.73 19.25
N ILE A 94 -16.93 7.06 18.10
CA ILE A 94 -18.01 6.14 17.76
C ILE A 94 -17.58 4.73 18.19
N TYR A 95 -18.37 4.06 18.99
CA TYR A 95 -18.01 2.75 19.51
C TYR A 95 -19.24 1.87 19.75
N ASP A 96 -19.02 0.55 19.76
CA ASP A 96 -20.08 -0.40 20.10
C ASP A 96 -20.36 -0.33 21.62
N SER A 97 -21.57 0.11 21.98
CA SER A 97 -21.99 0.22 23.39
C SER A 97 -21.98 -1.11 24.13
N ASP A 98 -22.09 -2.23 23.41
CA ASP A 98 -22.03 -3.57 24.00
C ASP A 98 -20.63 -3.89 24.59
N LEU A 99 -19.61 -3.06 24.31
CA LEU A 99 -18.25 -3.24 24.80
C LEU A 99 -17.95 -2.56 26.13
N GLU A 100 -18.83 -1.70 26.67
CA GLU A 100 -18.53 -0.84 27.83
C GLU A 100 -18.01 -1.60 29.07
N GLU A 101 -18.56 -2.77 29.35
CA GLU A 101 -18.18 -3.62 30.48
C GLU A 101 -16.95 -4.52 30.20
N THR A 102 -16.37 -4.43 29.00
CA THR A 102 -15.20 -5.24 28.64
C THR A 102 -13.99 -4.83 29.46
N LYS A 103 -13.44 -5.79 30.22
CA LYS A 103 -12.25 -5.59 31.04
C LYS A 103 -10.98 -5.64 30.21
N THR A 104 -9.95 -4.92 30.62
CA THR A 104 -8.61 -4.95 30.01
C THR A 104 -8.06 -6.38 29.90
N ASP A 105 -8.27 -7.21 30.94
CA ASP A 105 -7.76 -8.58 30.99
C ASP A 105 -8.50 -9.54 30.04
N ALA A 106 -9.70 -9.19 29.61
CA ALA A 106 -10.45 -9.96 28.62
C ALA A 106 -9.90 -9.81 27.18
N VAL A 107 -9.05 -8.80 26.92
CA VAL A 107 -8.44 -8.57 25.62
C VAL A 107 -7.04 -9.20 25.61
N ASN A 108 -6.95 -10.41 25.04
CA ASN A 108 -5.72 -11.21 25.07
C ASN A 108 -4.59 -10.67 24.20
N THR A 109 -4.93 -9.88 23.18
CA THR A 109 -3.98 -9.25 22.24
C THR A 109 -3.26 -8.03 22.83
N LEU A 110 -3.72 -7.50 23.96
CA LEU A 110 -2.99 -6.47 24.71
C LEU A 110 -1.82 -7.11 25.47
N ASP A 111 -0.60 -6.66 25.19
CA ASP A 111 0.60 -7.11 25.88
C ASP A 111 0.63 -6.67 27.35
N ALA A 112 1.36 -7.42 28.19
CA ALA A 112 1.42 -7.18 29.62
C ALA A 112 1.96 -5.77 29.98
N PRO A 113 3.03 -5.24 29.35
CA PRO A 113 3.48 -3.88 29.61
C PRO A 113 2.45 -2.80 29.27
N PHE A 114 1.66 -3.00 28.22
CA PHE A 114 0.57 -2.08 27.88
C PHE A 114 -0.53 -2.11 28.94
N LYS A 115 -0.98 -3.32 29.33
CA LYS A 115 -1.98 -3.48 30.40
C LYS A 115 -1.54 -2.84 31.71
N GLU A 116 -0.29 -3.03 32.11
CA GLU A 116 0.25 -2.43 33.32
C GLU A 116 0.22 -0.89 33.29
N ARG A 117 0.65 -0.28 32.19
CA ARG A 117 0.58 1.18 32.02
C ARG A 117 -0.88 1.69 32.06
N LEU A 118 -1.79 0.97 31.41
CA LEU A 118 -3.21 1.33 31.36
C LEU A 118 -3.86 1.21 32.74
N HIS A 119 -3.60 0.11 33.47
CA HIS A 119 -4.10 -0.10 34.84
C HIS A 119 -3.62 1.01 35.78
N LYS A 120 -2.32 1.32 35.76
CA LYS A 120 -1.77 2.41 36.58
C LYS A 120 -2.45 3.75 36.29
N LYS A 121 -2.76 4.02 35.03
CA LYS A 121 -3.46 5.25 34.64
C LYS A 121 -4.89 5.28 35.14
N LEU A 122 -5.65 4.19 34.97
CA LEU A 122 -7.03 4.05 35.45
C LEU A 122 -7.10 4.15 36.96
N GLU A 123 -6.17 3.52 37.69
CA GLU A 123 -6.07 3.58 39.13
C GLU A 123 -5.81 5.01 39.64
N LEU A 124 -4.86 5.74 39.02
CA LEU A 124 -4.57 7.15 39.34
C LEU A 124 -5.77 8.06 39.16
N LYS A 125 -6.66 7.73 38.23
CA LYS A 125 -7.91 8.46 37.93
C LYS A 125 -9.12 7.92 38.69
N ASN A 126 -8.93 6.87 39.51
CA ASN A 126 -9.99 6.17 40.24
C ASN A 126 -11.12 5.70 39.31
N LYS A 127 -10.76 5.07 38.19
CA LYS A 127 -11.65 4.55 37.14
C LYS A 127 -11.58 3.03 37.08
N PRO A 128 -12.67 2.34 36.69
CA PRO A 128 -12.67 0.89 36.51
C PRO A 128 -11.75 0.45 35.36
N PHE A 129 -11.20 -0.77 35.44
CA PHE A 129 -10.33 -1.35 34.41
C PHE A 129 -11.16 -1.93 33.26
N THR A 130 -12.06 -1.11 32.71
CA THR A 130 -12.98 -1.45 31.63
C THR A 130 -12.97 -0.38 30.55
N ILE A 131 -13.65 -0.65 29.44
CA ILE A 131 -13.91 0.35 28.40
C ILE A 131 -14.63 1.56 28.97
N ALA A 132 -15.64 1.37 29.82
CA ALA A 132 -16.32 2.51 30.48
C ALA A 132 -15.32 3.42 31.20
N GLY A 133 -14.32 2.87 31.89
CA GLY A 133 -13.30 3.65 32.60
C GLY A 133 -12.46 4.54 31.68
N ILE A 134 -12.01 4.03 30.54
CA ILE A 134 -11.26 4.85 29.56
C ILE A 134 -12.14 5.88 28.86
N LEU A 135 -13.40 5.55 28.57
CA LEU A 135 -14.35 6.48 27.97
C LEU A 135 -14.69 7.64 28.92
N GLU A 136 -14.77 7.40 30.24
CA GLU A 136 -14.89 8.47 31.22
C GLU A 136 -13.68 9.41 31.20
N ILE A 137 -12.46 8.86 31.12
CA ILE A 137 -11.24 9.67 30.97
C ILE A 137 -11.27 10.49 29.66
N ALA A 138 -11.66 9.88 28.55
CA ALA A 138 -11.81 10.58 27.27
C ALA A 138 -12.81 11.74 27.39
N LYS A 139 -13.96 11.51 28.03
CA LYS A 139 -14.98 12.51 28.26
C LYS A 139 -14.48 13.66 29.16
N GLU A 140 -13.72 13.36 30.21
CA GLU A 140 -13.07 14.36 31.06
C GLU A 140 -12.09 15.24 30.28
N ASN A 141 -11.44 14.68 29.26
CA ASN A 141 -10.54 15.38 28.34
C ASN A 141 -11.27 16.15 27.21
N GLY A 142 -12.62 16.23 27.26
CA GLY A 142 -13.44 16.97 26.31
C GLY A 142 -13.79 16.20 25.03
N VAL A 143 -13.59 14.89 25.00
CA VAL A 143 -13.98 14.03 23.86
C VAL A 143 -15.48 13.72 23.95
N LYS A 144 -16.18 13.80 22.80
CA LYS A 144 -17.60 13.42 22.67
C LYS A 144 -17.73 11.92 22.43
N LEU A 145 -18.69 11.31 23.09
CA LEU A 145 -18.94 9.88 23.00
C LEU A 145 -20.21 9.60 22.20
N PHE A 146 -20.15 8.69 21.25
CA PHE A 146 -21.24 8.30 20.36
C PHE A 146 -21.49 6.78 20.46
N PRO A 147 -22.17 6.32 21.52
CA PRO A 147 -22.47 4.90 21.73
C PRO A 147 -23.50 4.40 20.72
N VAL A 148 -23.22 3.26 20.09
CA VAL A 148 -24.10 2.59 19.12
C VAL A 148 -24.00 1.09 19.31
N SER A 149 -25.10 0.37 19.50
CA SER A 149 -25.08 -1.09 19.36
C SER A 149 -25.12 -1.43 17.87
N PHE A 150 -23.98 -1.87 17.31
CA PHE A 150 -23.88 -2.28 15.90
C PHE A 150 -24.76 -3.48 15.61
N ARG A 151 -24.92 -4.36 16.59
CA ARG A 151 -25.82 -5.52 16.49
C ARG A 151 -27.27 -5.11 16.37
N SER A 152 -27.74 -4.16 17.18
CA SER A 152 -29.11 -3.65 17.11
C SER A 152 -29.43 -3.01 15.76
N ILE A 153 -28.47 -2.33 15.11
CA ILE A 153 -28.64 -1.83 13.74
C ILE A 153 -28.89 -2.99 12.77
N LEU A 154 -28.12 -4.07 12.86
CA LEU A 154 -28.30 -5.24 11.98
C LEU A 154 -29.62 -5.97 12.23
N GLU A 155 -30.08 -6.04 13.49
CA GLU A 155 -31.33 -6.64 13.87
C GLU A 155 -32.50 -5.86 13.28
N THR A 156 -32.51 -4.54 13.44
CA THR A 156 -33.54 -3.65 12.86
C THR A 156 -33.57 -3.74 11.34
N LEU A 157 -32.38 -3.67 10.68
CA LEU A 157 -32.29 -3.82 9.23
C LEU A 157 -32.78 -5.18 8.74
N SER A 158 -32.52 -6.24 9.50
CA SER A 158 -33.00 -7.59 9.19
C SER A 158 -34.52 -7.67 9.19
N GLU A 159 -35.16 -6.95 10.11
CA GLU A 159 -36.63 -6.89 10.23
C GLU A 159 -37.24 -6.02 9.13
N GLU A 160 -36.70 -4.81 8.92
CA GLU A 160 -37.20 -3.88 7.90
C GLU A 160 -37.02 -4.39 6.45
N THR A 161 -35.97 -5.17 6.20
CA THR A 161 -35.67 -5.71 4.85
C THR A 161 -36.15 -7.15 4.66
N GLU A 162 -36.80 -7.75 5.65
CA GLU A 162 -37.19 -9.15 5.66
C GLU A 162 -36.06 -10.13 5.32
N ASN A 163 -34.82 -9.75 5.70
CA ASN A 163 -33.60 -10.51 5.40
C ASN A 163 -32.91 -11.04 6.68
N PRO A 164 -33.30 -12.24 7.16
CA PRO A 164 -32.79 -12.80 8.42
C PRO A 164 -31.26 -13.02 8.42
N ARG A 165 -30.61 -13.07 7.24
CA ARG A 165 -29.18 -13.26 7.14
C ARG A 165 -28.39 -12.05 7.66
N LEU A 166 -29.01 -10.86 7.71
CA LEU A 166 -28.33 -9.65 8.21
C LEU A 166 -27.97 -9.75 9.68
N LYS A 167 -28.79 -10.38 10.53
CA LYS A 167 -28.54 -10.50 11.97
C LYS A 167 -27.16 -11.07 12.34
N GLY A 168 -26.59 -11.93 11.50
CA GLY A 168 -25.29 -12.56 11.72
C GLY A 168 -24.12 -11.95 10.93
N LEU A 169 -24.33 -10.89 10.15
CA LEU A 169 -23.31 -10.35 9.26
C LEU A 169 -22.39 -9.32 9.95
N VAL A 170 -21.61 -9.75 10.93
CA VAL A 170 -20.60 -8.91 11.63
C VAL A 170 -19.69 -8.16 10.64
N ARG A 171 -19.43 -8.73 9.46
CA ARG A 171 -18.68 -8.05 8.40
C ARG A 171 -19.31 -6.74 7.89
N MET A 172 -20.60 -6.48 8.22
CA MET A 172 -21.25 -5.22 7.88
C MET A 172 -20.90 -4.09 8.85
N PHE A 173 -20.20 -4.37 9.95
CA PHE A 173 -19.77 -3.36 10.90
C PHE A 173 -18.88 -2.30 10.24
N ASN A 174 -18.13 -2.67 9.20
CA ASN A 174 -17.35 -1.74 8.41
C ASN A 174 -18.21 -0.68 7.71
N VAL A 175 -19.33 -1.10 7.10
CA VAL A 175 -20.26 -0.17 6.42
C VAL A 175 -21.02 0.66 7.46
N ILE A 176 -21.45 0.04 8.57
CA ILE A 176 -22.10 0.76 9.68
C ILE A 176 -21.15 1.85 10.19
N GLY A 177 -19.92 1.50 10.56
CA GLY A 177 -18.96 2.45 11.14
C GLY A 177 -18.63 3.63 10.23
N VAL A 178 -18.36 3.38 8.94
CA VAL A 178 -18.07 4.47 7.99
C VAL A 178 -19.30 5.35 7.75
N SER A 179 -20.51 4.77 7.70
CA SER A 179 -21.72 5.54 7.45
C SER A 179 -22.15 6.37 8.64
N LEU A 180 -21.99 5.85 9.87
CA LEU A 180 -22.15 6.65 11.09
C LEU A 180 -21.19 7.83 11.12
N SER A 181 -19.92 7.60 10.75
CA SER A 181 -18.90 8.65 10.71
C SER A 181 -19.25 9.75 9.70
N LEU A 182 -19.63 9.38 8.48
CA LEU A 182 -20.02 10.31 7.42
C LEU A 182 -21.31 11.08 7.77
N GLY A 183 -22.28 10.41 8.41
CA GLY A 183 -23.49 11.05 8.91
C GLY A 183 -23.19 12.08 10.00
N LEU A 184 -22.27 11.76 10.93
CA LEU A 184 -21.87 12.66 12.02
C LEU A 184 -21.19 13.94 11.52
N VAL A 185 -20.37 13.84 10.46
CA VAL A 185 -19.71 15.00 9.82
C VAL A 185 -20.56 15.64 8.72
N LYS A 186 -21.82 15.20 8.56
CA LYS A 186 -22.81 15.73 7.61
C LYS A 186 -22.37 15.75 6.16
N MET A 187 -21.64 14.72 5.74
CA MET A 187 -21.34 14.48 4.33
C MET A 187 -22.64 14.19 3.55
N PRO A 188 -22.79 14.67 2.31
CA PRO A 188 -23.95 14.33 1.49
C PRO A 188 -24.09 12.81 1.28
N PRO A 189 -25.27 12.21 1.57
CA PRO A 189 -25.45 10.76 1.53
C PRO A 189 -25.34 10.18 0.11
N ASP A 190 -25.65 10.96 -0.92
CA ASP A 190 -25.62 10.52 -2.31
C ASP A 190 -24.22 10.04 -2.74
N THR A 191 -23.18 10.78 -2.35
CA THR A 191 -21.80 10.40 -2.65
C THR A 191 -21.40 9.08 -1.99
N LEU A 192 -21.92 8.79 -0.78
CA LEU A 192 -21.71 7.49 -0.13
C LEU A 192 -22.38 6.36 -0.91
N GLN A 193 -23.63 6.57 -1.37
CA GLN A 193 -24.37 5.57 -2.14
C GLN A 193 -23.69 5.26 -3.47
N GLU A 194 -23.30 6.29 -4.22
CA GLU A 194 -22.58 6.16 -5.49
C GLU A 194 -21.23 5.46 -5.30
N THR A 195 -20.51 5.77 -4.23
CA THR A 195 -19.22 5.12 -3.91
C THR A 195 -19.40 3.63 -3.63
N ILE A 196 -20.41 3.25 -2.83
CA ILE A 196 -20.72 1.84 -2.55
C ILE A 196 -21.09 1.10 -3.83
N GLU A 197 -21.94 1.68 -4.67
CA GLU A 197 -22.34 1.10 -5.95
C GLU A 197 -21.12 0.86 -6.86
N SER A 198 -20.23 1.84 -6.97
CA SER A 198 -18.98 1.74 -7.73
C SER A 198 -18.08 0.61 -7.23
N ILE A 199 -17.89 0.51 -5.90
CA ILE A 199 -17.00 -0.52 -5.30
C ILE A 199 -17.57 -1.92 -5.54
N PHE A 200 -18.88 -2.11 -5.43
CA PHE A 200 -19.55 -3.40 -5.54
C PHE A 200 -20.24 -3.63 -6.88
N SER A 201 -19.90 -2.86 -7.93
CA SER A 201 -20.53 -2.90 -9.26
C SER A 201 -20.60 -4.30 -9.88
N LYS A 202 -19.59 -5.14 -9.65
CA LYS A 202 -19.56 -6.55 -10.11
C LYS A 202 -20.44 -7.50 -9.29
N LYS A 203 -21.07 -7.03 -8.19
CA LYS A 203 -21.87 -7.85 -7.25
C LYS A 203 -23.12 -7.07 -6.80
N PRO A 204 -24.15 -6.90 -7.65
CA PRO A 204 -25.28 -6.01 -7.40
C PRO A 204 -26.05 -6.30 -6.10
N GLU A 205 -26.24 -7.58 -5.76
CA GLU A 205 -26.91 -7.97 -4.50
C GLU A 205 -26.15 -7.53 -3.26
N ILE A 206 -24.80 -7.59 -3.32
CA ILE A 206 -23.95 -7.10 -2.25
C ILE A 206 -23.99 -5.58 -2.20
N ALA A 207 -23.95 -4.89 -3.33
CA ALA A 207 -24.10 -3.44 -3.41
C ALA A 207 -25.38 -2.98 -2.73
N LYS A 208 -26.52 -3.60 -3.06
CA LYS A 208 -27.84 -3.28 -2.50
C LYS A 208 -27.89 -3.40 -0.97
N ILE A 209 -27.37 -4.51 -0.41
CA ILE A 209 -27.33 -4.72 1.04
C ILE A 209 -26.45 -3.65 1.71
N ASN A 210 -25.27 -3.36 1.14
CA ASN A 210 -24.37 -2.33 1.67
C ASN A 210 -25.01 -0.94 1.59
N GLN A 211 -25.69 -0.59 0.50
CA GLN A 211 -26.40 0.67 0.35
C GLN A 211 -27.55 0.83 1.39
N GLN A 212 -28.34 -0.22 1.61
CA GLN A 212 -29.39 -0.21 2.63
C GLN A 212 -28.79 0.02 4.03
N THR A 213 -27.73 -0.74 4.37
CA THR A 213 -27.04 -0.60 5.66
C THR A 213 -26.44 0.79 5.82
N ALA A 214 -25.83 1.32 4.76
CA ALA A 214 -25.23 2.65 4.77
C ALA A 214 -26.30 3.74 4.99
N ASN A 215 -27.40 3.67 4.26
CA ASN A 215 -28.48 4.65 4.39
C ASN A 215 -29.09 4.65 5.80
N TYR A 216 -29.37 3.46 6.34
CA TYR A 216 -29.91 3.35 7.70
C TYR A 216 -28.93 3.92 8.74
N SER A 217 -27.66 3.52 8.68
CA SER A 217 -26.64 3.96 9.65
C SER A 217 -26.37 5.45 9.57
N TYR A 218 -26.33 6.01 8.36
CA TYR A 218 -26.20 7.45 8.14
C TYR A 218 -27.37 8.22 8.77
N ASN A 219 -28.60 7.81 8.49
CA ASN A 219 -29.81 8.44 9.05
C ASN A 219 -29.88 8.29 10.57
N PHE A 220 -29.45 7.15 11.09
CA PHE A 220 -29.35 6.94 12.54
C PHE A 220 -28.42 7.95 13.18
N ALA A 221 -27.22 8.16 12.61
CA ALA A 221 -26.26 9.12 13.15
C ALA A 221 -26.79 10.56 13.12
N THR A 222 -27.40 10.97 12.02
CA THR A 222 -27.96 12.32 11.85
C THR A 222 -29.16 12.61 12.74
N ALA A 223 -29.96 11.58 13.06
CA ALA A 223 -31.16 11.71 13.92
C ALA A 223 -30.81 11.62 15.42
N LYS A 224 -29.89 10.73 15.79
CA LYS A 224 -29.61 10.42 17.21
C LYS A 224 -28.54 11.28 17.83
N PHE A 225 -27.52 11.66 17.04
CA PHE A 225 -26.38 12.38 17.56
C PHE A 225 -26.52 13.89 17.35
N GLU A 226 -26.64 14.60 18.47
CA GLU A 226 -26.62 16.05 18.44
C GLU A 226 -25.19 16.58 18.27
N SER A 227 -25.06 17.61 17.45
CA SER A 227 -23.89 18.51 17.28
C SER A 227 -22.50 17.92 17.54
N PHE A 228 -21.97 17.20 16.54
CA PHE A 228 -20.50 17.15 16.39
C PHE A 228 -20.03 18.47 15.76
N ASN A 229 -18.95 19.04 16.28
CA ASN A 229 -18.52 20.40 15.89
C ASN A 229 -17.82 20.45 14.52
N TYR A 230 -17.57 19.28 13.94
CA TYR A 230 -16.89 19.15 12.66
C TYR A 230 -17.88 18.78 11.57
N THR A 231 -17.80 19.52 10.47
CA THR A 231 -18.58 19.23 9.25
C THR A 231 -17.61 19.21 8.07
N LEU A 232 -17.89 18.35 7.13
CA LEU A 232 -17.13 18.21 5.88
C LEU A 232 -18.04 18.54 4.68
N PRO A 233 -18.29 19.83 4.39
CA PRO A 233 -19.12 20.23 3.25
C PRO A 233 -18.43 19.90 1.93
N ARG A 234 -19.20 19.80 0.84
CA ARG A 234 -18.63 19.66 -0.49
C ARG A 234 -17.69 20.81 -0.81
N THR A 235 -16.52 20.50 -1.34
CA THR A 235 -15.54 21.46 -1.88
C THR A 235 -15.47 21.30 -3.40
N GLU A 236 -14.70 22.16 -4.05
CA GLU A 236 -14.44 22.04 -5.48
C GLU A 236 -13.44 20.90 -5.74
N LYS A 237 -13.88 19.87 -6.46
CA LYS A 237 -12.99 18.76 -6.86
C LYS A 237 -12.12 19.20 -8.02
N GLU A 238 -10.80 19.17 -7.84
CA GLU A 238 -9.85 19.43 -8.92
C GLU A 238 -9.97 18.33 -9.99
N SER A 239 -10.16 18.74 -11.26
CA SER A 239 -10.27 17.79 -12.37
C SER A 239 -9.01 16.95 -12.53
N GLY A 240 -9.17 15.67 -12.77
CA GLY A 240 -8.07 14.75 -12.96
C GLY A 240 -7.44 14.26 -11.64
N THR A 241 -8.01 14.57 -10.48
CA THR A 241 -7.58 14.00 -9.20
C THR A 241 -7.98 12.52 -9.10
N ILE A 242 -7.04 11.68 -8.70
CA ILE A 242 -7.23 10.26 -8.41
C ILE A 242 -6.87 9.98 -6.95
N LEU A 243 -7.45 8.91 -6.42
CA LEU A 243 -7.06 8.30 -5.14
C LEU A 243 -6.22 7.05 -5.44
N VAL A 244 -5.01 6.98 -4.91
CA VAL A 244 -4.05 5.92 -5.24
C VAL A 244 -3.30 5.44 -4.00
N GLN A 245 -2.98 4.15 -3.95
CA GLN A 245 -2.10 3.57 -2.94
C GLN A 245 -0.64 3.54 -3.44
N GLY A 246 0.32 3.57 -2.52
CA GLY A 246 1.73 3.69 -2.88
C GLY A 246 2.24 2.58 -3.78
N TYR A 247 1.91 1.31 -3.49
CA TYR A 247 2.28 0.19 -4.36
C TYR A 247 1.66 0.29 -5.77
N GLN A 248 0.48 0.93 -5.91
CA GLN A 248 -0.15 1.15 -7.22
C GLN A 248 0.63 2.15 -8.06
N GLY A 249 1.22 3.19 -7.44
CA GLY A 249 2.09 4.14 -8.13
C GLY A 249 3.24 3.42 -8.83
N THR A 250 3.96 2.59 -8.10
CA THR A 250 5.08 1.79 -8.63
C THR A 250 4.63 0.78 -9.68
N ALA A 251 3.54 0.03 -9.41
CA ALA A 251 3.00 -0.96 -10.36
C ALA A 251 2.56 -0.32 -11.68
N LEU A 252 1.83 0.80 -11.63
CA LEU A 252 1.43 1.55 -12.81
C LEU A 252 2.64 2.13 -13.56
N GLY A 253 3.66 2.58 -12.83
CA GLY A 253 4.94 2.99 -13.37
C GLY A 253 5.63 1.87 -14.15
N LYS A 254 5.66 0.64 -13.62
CA LYS A 254 6.18 -0.54 -14.30
C LYS A 254 5.44 -0.83 -15.60
N MET A 255 4.11 -0.82 -15.55
CA MET A 255 3.27 -1.04 -16.73
C MET A 255 3.53 0.01 -17.82
N ALA A 256 3.55 1.30 -17.44
CA ALA A 256 3.80 2.42 -18.35
C ALA A 256 5.24 2.41 -18.91
N SER A 257 6.20 1.93 -18.14
CA SER A 257 7.61 1.83 -18.55
C SER A 257 7.92 0.62 -19.43
N GLY A 258 6.92 -0.19 -19.77
CA GLY A 258 7.10 -1.36 -20.63
C GLY A 258 7.67 -2.58 -19.93
N CYS A 259 7.56 -2.70 -18.60
CA CYS A 259 7.80 -3.94 -17.89
C CYS A 259 6.79 -4.99 -18.36
N ARG A 260 7.26 -6.16 -18.77
CA ARG A 260 6.40 -7.25 -19.29
C ARG A 260 6.63 -8.58 -18.61
N PHE A 261 7.54 -8.62 -17.63
CA PHE A 261 7.83 -9.82 -16.85
C PHE A 261 8.17 -9.46 -15.41
N GLN A 262 7.39 -9.98 -14.45
CA GLN A 262 7.61 -9.79 -13.02
C GLN A 262 7.47 -11.10 -12.25
N PRO A 263 8.54 -11.90 -12.13
CA PRO A 263 8.62 -12.96 -11.15
C PRO A 263 8.76 -12.37 -9.74
N TYR A 264 8.09 -12.96 -8.74
CA TYR A 264 8.16 -12.51 -7.36
C TYR A 264 7.93 -13.63 -6.35
N TYR A 265 8.48 -13.48 -5.16
CA TYR A 265 8.10 -14.28 -4.00
C TYR A 265 7.33 -13.42 -3.00
N PRO A 266 6.19 -13.90 -2.45
CA PRO A 266 5.36 -13.08 -1.57
C PRO A 266 6.05 -12.72 -0.27
N ILE A 267 6.20 -11.42 -0.04
CA ILE A 267 6.72 -10.86 1.21
C ILE A 267 6.06 -9.50 1.49
N THR A 268 5.69 -9.26 2.75
CA THR A 268 5.15 -7.96 3.20
C THR A 268 6.26 -6.89 3.19
N PRO A 269 6.03 -5.68 2.64
CA PRO A 269 4.81 -5.18 1.99
C PRO A 269 4.80 -5.32 0.45
N ALA A 270 5.81 -5.95 -0.14
CA ALA A 270 6.03 -5.98 -1.59
C ALA A 270 4.95 -6.75 -2.38
N SER A 271 4.29 -7.73 -1.75
CA SER A 271 3.29 -8.59 -2.42
C SER A 271 2.15 -7.80 -3.06
N ASP A 272 1.73 -6.70 -2.45
CA ASP A 272 0.58 -5.91 -2.93
C ASP A 272 0.84 -5.33 -4.33
N GLU A 273 2.09 -4.99 -4.66
CA GLU A 273 2.48 -4.54 -6.00
C GLU A 273 2.30 -5.65 -7.04
N SER A 274 2.82 -6.85 -6.77
CA SER A 274 2.75 -7.97 -7.71
C SER A 274 1.32 -8.48 -7.88
N VAL A 275 0.53 -8.53 -6.81
CA VAL A 275 -0.90 -8.90 -6.87
C VAL A 275 -1.70 -7.87 -7.68
N TYR A 276 -1.35 -6.59 -7.58
CA TYR A 276 -1.98 -5.55 -8.41
C TYR A 276 -1.64 -5.73 -9.89
N LEU A 277 -0.39 -6.01 -10.23
CA LEU A 277 0.04 -6.31 -11.60
C LEU A 277 -0.64 -7.57 -12.14
N GLU A 278 -0.70 -8.66 -11.36
CA GLU A 278 -1.37 -9.91 -11.71
C GLU A 278 -2.87 -9.69 -12.02
N THR A 279 -3.54 -8.88 -11.20
CA THR A 279 -4.95 -8.55 -11.41
C THR A 279 -5.19 -7.70 -12.68
N ASN A 280 -4.16 -7.02 -13.16
CA ASN A 280 -4.19 -6.12 -14.32
C ASN A 280 -3.21 -6.56 -15.42
N GLU A 281 -2.99 -7.85 -15.58
CA GLU A 281 -2.01 -8.41 -16.54
C GLU A 281 -2.30 -8.03 -18.00
N ILE A 282 -3.58 -7.92 -18.36
CA ILE A 282 -3.98 -7.62 -19.74
C ILE A 282 -3.95 -6.10 -19.90
N LEU A 283 -3.13 -5.64 -20.83
CA LEU A 283 -2.95 -4.24 -21.19
C LEU A 283 -3.51 -3.97 -22.58
N GLU A 284 -4.27 -2.90 -22.71
CA GLU A 284 -4.58 -2.34 -24.03
C GLU A 284 -3.34 -1.59 -24.55
N ILE A 285 -2.74 -2.11 -25.61
CA ILE A 285 -1.59 -1.48 -26.26
C ILE A 285 -2.08 -0.82 -27.56
N ILE A 286 -1.39 0.24 -27.99
CA ILE A 286 -1.65 0.96 -29.23
C ILE A 286 -1.83 -0.03 -30.41
N ASP A 287 -2.80 0.20 -31.27
CA ASP A 287 -3.16 -0.61 -32.46
C ASP A 287 -3.99 -1.88 -32.18
N ASP A 288 -4.91 -1.86 -31.23
CA ASP A 288 -5.86 -2.95 -30.91
C ASP A 288 -5.21 -4.33 -30.60
N ARG A 289 -3.92 -4.34 -30.32
CA ARG A 289 -3.23 -5.57 -29.89
C ARG A 289 -3.16 -5.64 -28.37
N PRO A 290 -3.75 -6.68 -27.76
CA PRO A 290 -3.57 -6.87 -26.33
C PRO A 290 -2.10 -7.18 -26.02
N GLY A 291 -1.54 -6.43 -25.09
CA GLY A 291 -0.28 -6.78 -24.45
C GLY A 291 -0.54 -7.39 -23.08
N SER A 292 0.48 -7.99 -22.50
CA SER A 292 0.38 -8.49 -21.12
C SER A 292 1.69 -8.30 -20.37
N THR A 293 1.57 -8.20 -19.04
CA THR A 293 2.70 -8.37 -18.14
C THR A 293 2.56 -9.75 -17.51
N ALA A 294 3.48 -10.65 -17.78
CA ALA A 294 3.49 -11.95 -17.13
C ALA A 294 3.98 -11.78 -15.68
N VAL A 295 3.12 -12.12 -14.74
CA VAL A 295 3.42 -12.08 -13.30
C VAL A 295 3.45 -13.49 -12.77
N ILE A 296 4.57 -13.90 -12.14
CA ILE A 296 4.77 -15.29 -11.74
C ILE A 296 5.24 -15.35 -10.29
N GLN A 297 4.46 -16.03 -9.44
CA GLN A 297 4.91 -16.36 -8.10
C GLN A 297 5.91 -17.51 -8.16
N THR A 298 7.09 -17.29 -7.55
CA THR A 298 8.21 -18.24 -7.52
C THR A 298 8.26 -19.01 -6.20
N GLU A 299 9.19 -19.98 -6.12
CA GLU A 299 9.46 -20.76 -4.90
C GLU A 299 10.16 -19.92 -3.81
N ASP A 300 11.05 -19.02 -4.21
CA ASP A 300 11.80 -18.13 -3.34
C ASP A 300 12.28 -16.86 -4.08
N GLU A 301 12.94 -15.97 -3.37
CA GLU A 301 13.48 -14.71 -3.94
C GLU A 301 14.67 -14.96 -4.86
N ILE A 302 15.46 -16.01 -4.62
CA ILE A 302 16.59 -16.38 -5.50
C ILE A 302 16.05 -16.74 -6.88
N SER A 303 15.02 -17.61 -6.93
CA SER A 303 14.33 -17.98 -8.15
C SER A 303 13.70 -16.76 -8.84
N ALA A 304 13.09 -15.84 -8.08
CA ALA A 304 12.49 -14.63 -8.63
C ALA A 304 13.54 -13.77 -9.33
N MET A 305 14.68 -13.54 -8.69
CA MET A 305 15.79 -12.77 -9.28
C MET A 305 16.37 -13.45 -10.52
N GLY A 306 16.63 -14.77 -10.45
CA GLY A 306 17.13 -15.56 -11.59
C GLY A 306 16.20 -15.52 -12.79
N MET A 307 14.88 -15.65 -12.56
CA MET A 307 13.89 -15.54 -13.63
C MET A 307 13.83 -14.12 -14.22
N ALA A 308 13.91 -13.06 -13.39
CA ALA A 308 13.93 -11.68 -13.87
C ALA A 308 15.14 -11.42 -14.77
N ILE A 309 16.32 -11.91 -14.38
CA ILE A 309 17.55 -11.87 -15.20
C ILE A 309 17.35 -12.61 -16.53
N GLY A 310 16.82 -13.84 -16.48
CA GLY A 310 16.51 -14.60 -17.70
C GLY A 310 15.59 -13.88 -18.65
N GLY A 311 14.53 -13.25 -18.13
CA GLY A 311 13.64 -12.39 -18.89
C GLY A 311 14.36 -11.19 -19.52
N ALA A 312 15.25 -10.54 -18.78
CA ALA A 312 16.02 -9.41 -19.29
C ALA A 312 16.99 -9.78 -20.43
N LEU A 313 17.59 -10.98 -20.38
CA LEU A 313 18.42 -11.51 -21.46
C LEU A 313 17.67 -11.71 -22.78
N THR A 314 16.34 -11.94 -22.73
CA THR A 314 15.50 -11.98 -23.94
C THR A 314 15.21 -10.59 -24.53
N GLY A 315 15.70 -9.53 -23.90
CA GLY A 315 15.38 -8.15 -24.26
C GLY A 315 14.10 -7.62 -23.64
N THR A 316 13.44 -8.38 -22.78
CA THR A 316 12.23 -7.95 -22.06
C THR A 316 12.59 -7.08 -20.86
N ARG A 317 11.92 -5.94 -20.66
CA ARG A 317 12.01 -5.22 -19.39
C ARG A 317 11.42 -6.09 -18.28
N SER A 318 12.28 -6.52 -17.39
CA SER A 318 11.95 -7.43 -16.29
C SER A 318 12.22 -6.78 -14.95
N ALA A 319 11.38 -7.08 -13.97
CA ALA A 319 11.54 -6.59 -12.61
C ALA A 319 11.16 -7.67 -11.60
N THR A 320 11.60 -7.49 -10.38
CA THR A 320 11.06 -8.20 -9.22
C THR A 320 10.79 -7.20 -8.09
N CYS A 321 10.04 -7.60 -7.08
CA CYS A 321 9.87 -6.80 -5.87
C CYS A 321 10.04 -7.67 -4.64
N THR A 322 10.60 -7.09 -3.59
CA THR A 322 10.89 -7.77 -2.34
C THR A 322 10.98 -6.78 -1.17
N SER A 323 11.40 -7.27 -0.02
CA SER A 323 11.77 -6.48 1.16
C SER A 323 13.16 -6.90 1.63
N GLY A 324 13.72 -6.22 2.62
CA GLY A 324 15.10 -6.46 3.10
C GLY A 324 15.52 -7.93 3.23
N PRO A 325 14.74 -8.82 3.88
CA PRO A 325 15.10 -10.24 3.97
C PRO A 325 15.25 -10.94 2.63
N GLY A 326 14.31 -10.71 1.71
CA GLY A 326 14.37 -11.30 0.37
C GLY A 326 15.45 -10.66 -0.49
N PHE A 327 15.69 -9.36 -0.36
CA PHE A 327 16.78 -8.70 -1.03
C PHE A 327 18.13 -9.28 -0.60
N ALA A 328 18.29 -9.68 0.67
CA ALA A 328 19.49 -10.37 1.14
C ALA A 328 19.73 -11.69 0.41
N LEU A 329 18.69 -12.43 0.05
CA LEU A 329 18.79 -13.67 -0.72
C LEU A 329 19.13 -13.43 -2.20
N MET A 330 18.81 -12.24 -2.74
CA MET A 330 19.06 -11.88 -4.14
C MET A 330 20.50 -11.41 -4.41
N THR A 331 21.33 -11.19 -3.39
CA THR A 331 22.60 -10.46 -3.51
C THR A 331 23.64 -11.15 -4.40
N GLU A 332 23.67 -12.48 -4.42
CA GLU A 332 24.57 -13.23 -5.33
C GLU A 332 24.13 -13.01 -6.78
N MET A 333 22.86 -13.21 -7.08
CA MET A 333 22.32 -13.01 -8.42
C MET A 333 22.38 -11.54 -8.86
N LEU A 334 22.36 -10.59 -7.92
CA LEU A 334 22.59 -9.18 -8.20
C LEU A 334 24.01 -8.94 -8.72
N GLY A 335 25.03 -9.57 -8.10
CA GLY A 335 26.41 -9.55 -8.55
C GLY A 335 26.56 -10.17 -9.94
N TRP A 336 25.93 -11.32 -10.17
CA TRP A 336 25.90 -11.97 -11.48
C TRP A 336 25.31 -11.06 -12.57
N ALA A 337 24.19 -10.37 -12.25
CA ALA A 337 23.57 -9.42 -13.18
C ALA A 337 24.47 -8.21 -13.49
N GLY A 338 25.19 -7.70 -12.48
CA GLY A 338 26.17 -6.61 -12.66
C GLY A 338 27.34 -7.04 -13.55
N MET A 339 27.95 -8.19 -13.28
CA MET A 339 29.06 -8.74 -14.04
C MET A 339 28.69 -9.02 -15.50
N ASN A 340 27.49 -9.52 -15.76
CA ASN A 340 27.03 -9.85 -17.10
C ASN A 340 26.29 -8.70 -17.80
N GLU A 341 26.33 -7.51 -17.22
CA GLU A 341 25.69 -6.29 -17.78
C GLU A 341 24.22 -6.52 -18.12
N VAL A 342 23.45 -7.13 -17.20
CA VAL A 342 22.04 -7.44 -17.40
C VAL A 342 21.16 -6.39 -16.75
N PRO A 343 20.35 -5.63 -17.51
CA PRO A 343 19.45 -4.63 -16.98
C PRO A 343 18.25 -5.28 -16.30
N VAL A 344 18.14 -5.13 -15.00
CA VAL A 344 17.02 -5.61 -14.21
C VAL A 344 16.66 -4.60 -13.13
N VAL A 345 15.38 -4.45 -12.81
CA VAL A 345 14.90 -3.55 -11.75
C VAL A 345 14.39 -4.37 -10.57
N ILE A 346 14.89 -4.04 -9.38
CA ILE A 346 14.45 -4.65 -8.12
C ILE A 346 13.80 -3.57 -7.28
N THR A 347 12.51 -3.69 -6.98
CA THR A 347 11.85 -2.80 -6.01
C THR A 347 12.04 -3.36 -4.61
N ASN A 348 12.84 -2.68 -3.78
CA ASN A 348 13.03 -3.03 -2.37
C ASN A 348 12.11 -2.20 -1.48
N TYR A 349 11.04 -2.80 -0.99
CA TYR A 349 10.14 -2.20 -0.01
C TYR A 349 10.69 -2.42 1.41
N GLN A 350 11.40 -1.44 1.91
CA GLN A 350 12.02 -1.50 3.23
C GLN A 350 10.97 -1.67 4.34
N ARG A 351 11.32 -2.47 5.32
CA ARG A 351 10.59 -2.64 6.58
C ARG A 351 11.57 -2.78 7.73
N SER A 352 11.08 -2.69 8.96
CA SER A 352 11.96 -2.78 10.14
C SER A 352 12.67 -4.14 10.22
N GLY A 353 14.00 -4.11 10.22
CA GLY A 353 14.91 -5.25 10.38
C GLY A 353 15.42 -5.41 11.81
N PRO A 354 16.49 -6.21 12.05
CA PRO A 354 17.15 -7.13 11.12
C PRO A 354 16.41 -8.46 10.95
N SER A 355 16.83 -9.29 9.98
CA SER A 355 16.22 -10.59 9.62
C SER A 355 14.73 -10.41 9.28
N THR A 356 13.85 -11.27 9.76
CA THR A 356 12.40 -11.09 9.59
C THR A 356 11.91 -9.78 10.21
N GLY A 357 12.55 -9.34 11.29
CA GLY A 357 12.30 -8.08 11.98
C GLY A 357 10.87 -7.90 12.43
N LEU A 358 10.31 -6.74 12.11
CA LEU A 358 8.90 -6.41 12.34
C LEU A 358 8.21 -6.22 10.98
N PRO A 359 7.66 -7.29 10.37
CA PRO A 359 7.17 -7.28 8.98
C PRO A 359 6.11 -6.23 8.69
N THR A 360 5.38 -5.81 9.72
CA THR A 360 4.28 -4.85 9.62
C THR A 360 4.65 -3.43 10.08
N ARG A 361 5.93 -3.19 10.40
CA ARG A 361 6.44 -1.86 10.77
C ARG A 361 7.36 -1.32 9.68
N HIS A 362 7.26 -0.02 9.44
CA HIS A 362 8.14 0.64 8.49
C HIS A 362 9.54 0.84 9.08
N GLY A 363 10.53 0.85 8.22
CA GLY A 363 11.92 1.18 8.49
C GLY A 363 12.56 1.63 7.19
N GLN A 364 13.67 2.35 7.27
CA GLN A 364 14.47 2.81 6.12
C GLN A 364 15.94 2.46 6.37
N ASP A 365 16.19 1.23 6.81
CA ASP A 365 17.49 0.79 7.27
C ASP A 365 18.34 0.13 6.16
N ASP A 366 17.76 -0.08 4.95
CA ASP A 366 18.39 -0.87 3.88
C ASP A 366 19.24 -0.05 2.90
N LEU A 367 19.42 1.26 3.09
CA LEU A 367 20.16 2.10 2.13
C LEU A 367 21.61 1.64 1.95
N LEU A 368 22.36 1.54 3.03
CA LEU A 368 23.76 1.09 2.97
C LEU A 368 23.87 -0.35 2.47
N PHE A 369 22.92 -1.20 2.89
CA PHE A 369 22.87 -2.57 2.39
C PHE A 369 22.64 -2.59 0.86
N SER A 370 21.73 -1.78 0.32
CA SER A 370 21.49 -1.70 -1.13
C SER A 370 22.71 -1.18 -1.90
N VAL A 371 23.41 -0.19 -1.35
CA VAL A 371 24.62 0.39 -1.99
C VAL A 371 25.77 -0.62 -2.02
N TYR A 372 25.95 -1.39 -0.95
CA TYR A 372 27.08 -2.32 -0.80
C TYR A 372 26.68 -3.79 -0.96
N ALA A 373 25.47 -4.07 -1.45
CA ALA A 373 24.99 -5.45 -1.63
C ALA A 373 25.84 -6.23 -2.63
N GLY A 374 26.07 -7.50 -2.33
CA GLY A 374 26.92 -8.41 -3.09
C GLY A 374 28.33 -8.51 -2.54
N HIS A 375 29.10 -9.44 -3.10
CA HIS A 375 30.55 -9.56 -2.85
C HIS A 375 31.32 -9.10 -4.10
N GLY A 376 32.52 -8.53 -3.90
CA GLY A 376 33.27 -7.86 -4.96
C GLY A 376 32.62 -6.54 -5.40
N ASP A 377 33.27 -5.83 -6.28
CA ASP A 377 32.83 -4.56 -6.82
C ASP A 377 32.18 -4.76 -8.19
N PHE A 378 30.96 -4.28 -8.34
CA PHE A 378 30.25 -4.24 -9.61
C PHE A 378 29.30 -3.04 -9.67
N PRO A 379 29.03 -2.49 -10.88
CA PRO A 379 28.16 -1.34 -11.03
C PRO A 379 26.71 -1.68 -10.74
N LYS A 380 26.04 -0.82 -9.97
CA LYS A 380 24.59 -0.86 -9.71
C LYS A 380 24.09 0.54 -9.40
N ILE A 381 22.82 0.77 -9.62
CA ILE A 381 22.19 2.05 -9.31
C ILE A 381 21.20 1.85 -8.17
N VAL A 382 21.26 2.71 -7.16
CA VAL A 382 20.27 2.77 -6.07
C VAL A 382 19.48 4.06 -6.23
N TYR A 383 18.17 3.93 -6.38
CA TYR A 383 17.26 5.03 -6.64
C TYR A 383 16.12 5.01 -5.61
N ALA A 384 15.82 6.13 -4.98
CA ALA A 384 14.77 6.22 -3.96
C ALA A 384 13.72 7.27 -4.35
N SER A 385 12.44 6.90 -4.22
CA SER A 385 11.31 7.82 -4.40
C SER A 385 10.84 8.36 -3.05
N GLY A 386 10.53 9.65 -2.99
CA GLY A 386 10.06 10.32 -1.78
C GLY A 386 8.54 10.34 -1.64
N GLU A 387 7.80 10.40 -2.75
CA GLU A 387 6.34 10.46 -2.77
C GLU A 387 5.72 9.43 -3.73
N ILE A 388 4.44 9.12 -3.53
CA ILE A 388 3.70 8.15 -4.37
C ILE A 388 3.65 8.63 -5.83
N GLU A 389 3.46 9.93 -6.08
CA GLU A 389 3.45 10.48 -7.42
C GLU A 389 4.82 10.33 -8.10
N GLU A 390 5.90 10.57 -7.37
CA GLU A 390 7.27 10.36 -7.86
C GLU A 390 7.53 8.91 -8.23
N SER A 391 7.07 7.95 -7.41
CA SER A 391 7.32 6.53 -7.64
C SER A 391 6.85 6.03 -9.01
N PHE A 392 5.79 6.62 -9.56
CA PHE A 392 5.32 6.31 -10.91
C PHE A 392 6.36 6.69 -11.97
N TYR A 393 6.89 7.92 -11.92
CA TYR A 393 7.86 8.42 -12.91
C TYR A 393 9.26 7.86 -12.68
N ASP A 394 9.66 7.73 -11.43
CA ASP A 394 10.96 7.18 -11.04
C ASP A 394 11.12 5.72 -11.44
N THR A 395 10.03 4.96 -11.42
CA THR A 395 10.02 3.60 -11.97
C THR A 395 10.43 3.61 -13.45
N GLY A 396 9.95 4.60 -14.23
CA GLY A 396 10.38 4.81 -15.62
C GLY A 396 11.87 5.11 -15.73
N ASN A 397 12.39 5.97 -14.87
CA ASN A 397 13.81 6.28 -14.79
C ASN A 397 14.63 5.06 -14.43
N CYS A 398 14.20 4.24 -13.47
CA CYS A 398 14.87 3.00 -13.08
C CYS A 398 15.05 2.05 -14.27
N PHE A 399 14.01 1.81 -15.07
CA PHE A 399 14.12 0.97 -16.27
C PHE A 399 15.00 1.57 -17.34
N ASN A 400 14.93 2.89 -17.55
CA ASN A 400 15.78 3.56 -18.51
C ASN A 400 17.26 3.49 -18.11
N TYR A 401 17.57 3.75 -16.85
CA TYR A 401 18.96 3.65 -16.36
C TYR A 401 19.47 2.20 -16.41
N ALA A 402 18.63 1.23 -16.08
CA ALA A 402 19.02 -0.17 -16.24
C ALA A 402 19.39 -0.50 -17.69
N ASP A 403 18.58 -0.08 -18.66
CA ASP A 403 18.84 -0.34 -20.08
C ASP A 403 20.02 0.49 -20.64
N ILE A 404 20.14 1.77 -20.26
CA ILE A 404 21.19 2.68 -20.76
C ILE A 404 22.56 2.22 -20.28
N PHE A 405 22.68 1.89 -18.99
CA PHE A 405 23.95 1.52 -18.38
C PHE A 405 24.18 0.01 -18.30
N GLN A 406 23.16 -0.79 -18.63
CA GLN A 406 23.17 -2.26 -18.58
C GLN A 406 23.59 -2.78 -17.20
N VAL A 407 23.01 -2.22 -16.15
CA VAL A 407 23.28 -2.57 -14.76
C VAL A 407 21.99 -2.85 -14.00
N PRO A 408 22.03 -3.63 -12.92
CA PRO A 408 20.90 -3.75 -12.03
C PRO A 408 20.58 -2.42 -11.34
N VAL A 409 19.28 -2.10 -11.23
CA VAL A 409 18.78 -0.92 -10.51
C VAL A 409 17.94 -1.35 -9.34
N ILE A 410 18.26 -0.85 -8.15
CA ILE A 410 17.52 -1.08 -6.93
C ILE A 410 16.65 0.15 -6.68
N HIS A 411 15.33 0.01 -6.87
CA HIS A 411 14.36 1.05 -6.59
C HIS A 411 13.91 0.92 -5.13
N MET A 412 14.36 1.82 -4.30
CA MET A 412 14.08 1.80 -2.87
C MET A 412 12.77 2.48 -2.55
N MET A 413 11.88 1.73 -1.95
CA MET A 413 10.60 2.12 -1.39
C MET A 413 10.57 1.73 0.09
N ASP A 414 9.48 1.98 0.79
CA ASP A 414 9.28 1.45 2.14
C ASP A 414 7.81 1.04 2.40
N LYS A 415 7.59 0.40 3.53
CA LYS A 415 6.26 -0.06 3.96
C LYS A 415 5.29 1.10 4.17
N PHE A 416 5.75 2.24 4.67
CA PHE A 416 4.91 3.40 4.88
C PHE A 416 4.38 3.94 3.54
N HIS A 417 5.29 4.08 2.57
CA HIS A 417 4.95 4.48 1.20
C HIS A 417 3.95 3.47 0.57
N ALA A 418 4.30 2.18 0.57
CA ALA A 418 3.47 1.14 -0.04
C ALA A 418 2.03 1.11 0.49
N SER A 419 1.87 1.31 1.80
CA SER A 419 0.59 1.21 2.50
C SER A 419 -0.18 2.54 2.61
N SER A 420 0.42 3.65 2.20
CA SER A 420 -0.25 4.96 2.22
C SER A 420 -1.21 5.13 1.06
N VAL A 421 -2.26 5.93 1.28
CA VAL A 421 -3.27 6.29 0.28
C VAL A 421 -3.29 7.80 0.15
N ILE A 422 -3.14 8.32 -1.06
CA ILE A 422 -3.18 9.76 -1.30
C ILE A 422 -4.11 10.14 -2.44
N THR A 423 -4.57 11.38 -2.43
CA THR A 423 -5.07 12.05 -3.64
C THR A 423 -3.90 12.72 -4.35
N CYS A 424 -3.79 12.50 -5.64
CA CYS A 424 -2.82 13.18 -6.51
C CYS A 424 -3.42 13.43 -7.89
N LYS A 425 -2.70 14.14 -8.74
CA LYS A 425 -3.06 14.24 -10.16
C LYS A 425 -2.93 12.89 -10.83
N ARG A 426 -3.82 12.62 -11.78
CA ARG A 426 -3.71 11.41 -12.61
C ARG A 426 -2.33 11.37 -13.25
N PHE A 427 -1.68 10.22 -13.13
CA PHE A 427 -0.39 9.98 -13.77
C PHE A 427 -0.51 10.12 -15.29
N ASP A 428 0.51 10.72 -15.87
CA ASP A 428 0.61 10.91 -17.32
C ASP A 428 1.68 9.96 -17.90
N PRO A 429 1.28 8.81 -18.45
CA PRO A 429 2.25 7.85 -19.00
C PRO A 429 3.04 8.40 -20.18
N GLN A 430 2.57 9.46 -20.86
CA GLN A 430 3.30 10.09 -21.97
C GLN A 430 4.57 10.83 -21.50
N LYS A 431 4.68 11.14 -20.20
CA LYS A 431 5.89 11.71 -19.61
C LYS A 431 6.98 10.68 -19.36
N ILE A 432 6.65 9.38 -19.46
CA ILE A 432 7.65 8.31 -19.35
C ILE A 432 8.18 8.03 -20.75
N SER A 433 9.39 8.49 -21.03
CA SER A 433 10.11 8.08 -22.24
C SER A 433 10.68 6.67 -22.05
N ILE A 434 10.68 5.88 -23.13
CA ILE A 434 11.29 4.54 -23.12
C ILE A 434 12.62 4.63 -23.86
N ASN A 435 13.73 4.50 -23.13
CA ASN A 435 15.08 4.45 -23.68
C ASN A 435 15.68 3.06 -23.43
N ARG A 436 15.97 2.33 -24.51
CA ARG A 436 16.50 0.96 -24.45
C ARG A 436 18.02 0.90 -24.51
N GLY A 437 18.71 2.07 -24.39
CA GLY A 437 20.18 2.14 -24.50
C GLY A 437 20.67 1.55 -25.82
N LYS A 438 21.73 0.76 -25.76
CA LYS A 438 22.36 0.11 -26.92
C LYS A 438 21.76 -1.28 -27.24
N LEU A 439 20.46 -1.49 -27.02
CA LEU A 439 19.78 -2.71 -27.43
C LEU A 439 19.67 -2.73 -28.96
N LEU A 440 20.29 -3.72 -29.60
CA LEU A 440 20.36 -3.85 -31.04
C LEU A 440 19.03 -4.39 -31.62
N GLU A 441 18.63 -3.83 -32.76
CA GLU A 441 17.52 -4.36 -33.57
C GLU A 441 18.02 -5.45 -34.54
N LYS A 442 19.26 -5.35 -34.97
CA LYS A 442 19.94 -6.27 -35.87
C LYS A 442 21.41 -6.41 -35.42
N VAL A 443 21.96 -7.59 -35.60
CA VAL A 443 23.35 -7.90 -35.25
C VAL A 443 24.11 -8.26 -36.53
N ASP A 444 25.27 -7.63 -36.71
CA ASP A 444 26.17 -7.89 -37.84
C ASP A 444 27.22 -8.96 -37.47
N ASP A 445 27.88 -9.49 -38.47
CA ASP A 445 28.95 -10.48 -38.27
C ASP A 445 30.07 -9.92 -37.41
N GLY A 446 30.58 -10.73 -36.48
CA GLY A 446 31.66 -10.32 -35.57
C GLY A 446 31.20 -9.61 -34.29
N TYR A 447 29.93 -9.70 -33.97
CA TYR A 447 29.38 -9.16 -32.72
C TYR A 447 30.10 -9.70 -31.50
N ARG A 448 30.38 -8.78 -30.56
CA ARG A 448 30.92 -9.09 -29.24
C ARG A 448 30.06 -8.48 -28.18
N ARG A 449 29.56 -9.30 -27.26
CA ARG A 449 28.61 -8.86 -26.23
C ARG A 449 29.24 -7.87 -25.25
N PHE A 450 30.53 -8.05 -24.95
CA PHE A 450 31.27 -7.24 -23.99
C PHE A 450 32.34 -6.39 -24.67
N GLU A 451 32.03 -5.90 -25.87
CA GLU A 451 32.96 -5.01 -26.63
C GLU A 451 33.35 -3.80 -25.80
N LEU A 452 34.62 -3.53 -25.69
CA LEU A 452 35.16 -2.35 -25.03
C LEU A 452 34.90 -1.11 -25.89
N THR A 453 34.01 -0.26 -25.44
CA THR A 453 33.56 0.95 -26.14
C THR A 453 34.08 2.20 -25.44
N GLU A 454 34.10 3.34 -26.14
CA GLU A 454 34.59 4.62 -25.62
C GLU A 454 33.78 5.10 -24.38
N ASP A 455 32.49 4.83 -24.35
CA ASP A 455 31.58 5.20 -23.24
C ASP A 455 31.39 4.09 -22.18
N GLY A 456 32.08 2.95 -22.32
CA GLY A 456 32.06 1.84 -21.38
C GLY A 456 30.74 1.03 -21.41
N VAL A 457 29.87 1.24 -22.40
CA VAL A 457 28.59 0.49 -22.53
C VAL A 457 28.60 -0.29 -23.83
N SER A 458 28.61 -1.61 -23.73
CA SER A 458 28.65 -2.50 -24.91
C SER A 458 27.30 -2.57 -25.63
N PRO A 459 27.27 -2.77 -26.95
CA PRO A 459 26.02 -3.07 -27.66
C PRO A 459 25.45 -4.42 -27.23
N ARG A 460 24.13 -4.49 -27.03
CA ARG A 460 23.46 -5.67 -26.47
C ARG A 460 22.50 -6.31 -27.49
N SER A 461 22.71 -7.58 -27.80
CA SER A 461 21.75 -8.40 -28.53
C SER A 461 20.68 -8.96 -27.59
N ARG A 462 19.68 -9.60 -28.16
CA ARG A 462 18.65 -10.40 -27.47
C ARG A 462 18.88 -11.89 -27.74
N LEU A 463 18.61 -12.73 -26.78
CA LEU A 463 18.62 -14.17 -27.04
C LEU A 463 17.69 -14.52 -28.22
N GLY A 464 18.20 -15.34 -29.15
CA GLY A 464 17.48 -15.76 -30.37
C GLY A 464 17.64 -14.82 -31.56
N MET A 465 18.46 -13.76 -31.49
CA MET A 465 18.82 -12.96 -32.67
C MET A 465 19.87 -13.68 -33.52
N ASP A 466 19.70 -13.62 -34.84
CA ASP A 466 20.71 -14.09 -35.79
C ASP A 466 22.01 -13.31 -35.57
N ASN A 467 23.14 -13.98 -35.59
CA ASN A 467 24.49 -13.46 -35.31
C ASN A 467 24.68 -12.85 -33.90
N GLY A 468 23.64 -12.91 -33.03
CA GLY A 468 23.67 -12.28 -31.70
C GLY A 468 23.98 -13.28 -30.56
N ILE A 469 24.60 -14.42 -30.85
CA ILE A 469 24.94 -15.44 -29.85
C ILE A 469 26.17 -15.00 -29.08
N PHE A 470 26.14 -15.13 -27.78
CA PHE A 470 27.24 -14.83 -26.86
C PHE A 470 27.23 -15.79 -25.66
N TRP A 471 28.33 -15.85 -24.94
CA TRP A 471 28.45 -16.61 -23.71
C TRP A 471 28.16 -15.73 -22.50
N ASN A 472 27.48 -16.27 -21.53
CA ASN A 472 27.33 -15.70 -20.20
C ASN A 472 27.89 -16.67 -19.18
N THR A 473 28.83 -16.23 -18.37
CA THR A 473 29.44 -17.00 -17.29
C THR A 473 29.33 -16.23 -15.98
N GLY A 474 29.65 -16.89 -14.87
CA GLY A 474 29.81 -16.21 -13.57
C GLY A 474 31.23 -15.71 -13.32
N ASP A 475 32.10 -15.83 -14.32
CA ASP A 475 33.51 -15.48 -14.24
C ASP A 475 33.85 -14.22 -15.06
N GLU A 476 34.97 -13.60 -14.83
CA GLU A 476 35.52 -12.55 -15.70
C GLU A 476 35.65 -13.08 -17.13
N SER A 477 35.35 -12.26 -18.10
CA SER A 477 35.29 -12.69 -19.49
C SER A 477 35.95 -11.70 -20.46
N ASP A 478 36.36 -12.23 -21.61
CA ASP A 478 36.77 -11.42 -22.76
C ASP A 478 35.53 -10.77 -23.43
N GLU A 479 35.80 -9.96 -24.46
CA GLU A 479 34.73 -9.28 -25.22
C GLU A 479 33.70 -10.22 -25.85
N SER A 480 34.02 -11.50 -26.02
CA SER A 480 33.14 -12.54 -26.57
C SER A 480 32.35 -13.29 -25.49
N GLY A 481 32.66 -13.06 -24.22
CA GLY A 481 32.06 -13.76 -23.07
C GLY A 481 32.75 -15.05 -22.68
N HIS A 482 33.92 -15.35 -23.25
CA HIS A 482 34.74 -16.46 -22.79
C HIS A 482 35.49 -16.10 -21.54
N ILE A 483 35.64 -17.06 -20.62
CA ILE A 483 36.43 -16.87 -19.40
C ILE A 483 37.83 -16.40 -19.73
N SER A 484 38.27 -15.32 -19.07
CA SER A 484 39.61 -14.73 -19.23
C SER A 484 40.19 -14.40 -17.87
N GLU A 485 41.48 -14.76 -17.69
CA GLU A 485 42.30 -14.33 -16.55
C GLU A 485 43.22 -13.16 -16.94
N ASP A 486 43.05 -12.58 -18.12
CA ASP A 486 43.84 -11.43 -18.58
C ASP A 486 43.45 -10.19 -17.76
N PRO A 487 44.36 -9.53 -17.06
CA PRO A 487 44.08 -8.37 -16.23
C PRO A 487 43.90 -7.06 -17.03
N ILE A 488 43.99 -7.08 -18.35
CA ILE A 488 43.89 -5.91 -19.24
C ILE A 488 42.56 -5.87 -19.98
#